data_817a00680375ede2e458a0361dd63f6f
#
_entry.id   817a00680375ede2e458a0361dd63f6f
#
_cell.length_a   1.000
_cell.length_b   1.000
_cell.length_c   1.000
_cell.angle_alpha   90.00
_cell.angle_beta   90.00
_cell.angle_gamma   90.00
#
_symmetry.space_group_name_H-M   'P 1'
#
loop_
_entity.id
_entity.type
_entity.pdbx_description
1 polymer ?
#
loop_
_entity_poly.entity_id
_entity_poly.type
_entity_poly.pdbx_seq_one_letter_code
_entity_poly.pdbx_strand_id
1 'polypeptide(L)'
;MIRLFQVKCANENEIEAQILKKLRIRKEDLLQWHVHRKSVDARHQKVLFSYVVDCKVKNEKKLLKLKDVSLTPDETYHPVMSGKHALLARPVVVGFGPAGMFAALILAQSGYKPIVLERGSKVDVRKQKVETFWENGQLDEECNVQFGEGGAGAFSDGKLTTRSKDSLCRKVLEELVSFGAKSDILIDQHPHIGTDAFLSIIRNCREEIERLGATFCFDTKLEDIKVENGTLKQIYFNQQWVDCNALILATGHSASDTILMLHQHGIHVENKPFAVGVRIEHKQKYINEAMLHEYSQDERLIPARYQLTYTASNSKGVYTFCMCPGGYVIPSSCQKDQLVVNGMSYASRSGENANSALLVQINDSDYGNELFAGLKYQEDLEKKAFKMGRDYKACVQLAKDYLENKISNQFESVLPTYSIGTTFCDLNDLFSKEVNLALHEALEHFEKKVPGFVSGGAILSAVESRSSSSVRLVRDKESYVSNIQGIYPSGEGSGYAGGIMTSAIDGIRSAEHLIEYFAKGEF
;
A
#
# COMPACT_ATOMS: atom_id res chain seq x y z
N MET A 1 8.89 16.30 -28.08
CA MET A 1 7.43 16.37 -27.85
C MET A 1 7.10 17.45 -26.85
N ILE A 2 5.88 17.96 -26.86
CA ILE A 2 5.37 18.92 -25.87
C ILE A 2 4.25 18.28 -25.05
N ARG A 3 4.18 18.63 -23.77
CA ARG A 3 3.11 18.22 -22.83
C ARG A 3 2.11 19.35 -22.70
N LEU A 4 0.86 19.07 -23.01
CA LEU A 4 -0.26 19.99 -22.94
C LEU A 4 -1.14 19.65 -21.74
N PHE A 5 -1.34 20.62 -20.84
CA PHE A 5 -2.13 20.45 -19.62
C PHE A 5 -3.56 20.96 -19.81
N GLN A 6 -4.47 20.48 -18.94
CA GLN A 6 -5.86 20.95 -18.84
C GLN A 6 -6.65 20.88 -20.18
N VAL A 7 -6.50 19.80 -20.92
CA VAL A 7 -7.35 19.52 -22.08
C VAL A 7 -8.69 18.99 -21.54
N LYS A 8 -9.72 19.85 -21.49
CA LYS A 8 -11.02 19.53 -20.91
C LYS A 8 -12.02 19.17 -21.99
N CYS A 9 -12.70 18.03 -21.84
CA CYS A 9 -13.76 17.56 -22.72
C CYS A 9 -14.76 16.65 -21.98
N ALA A 10 -15.94 16.48 -22.55
CA ALA A 10 -16.98 15.63 -21.97
C ALA A 10 -16.74 14.13 -22.26
N ASN A 11 -16.06 13.83 -23.38
CA ASN A 11 -15.70 12.47 -23.79
C ASN A 11 -14.36 12.44 -24.53
N GLU A 12 -13.80 11.25 -24.67
CA GLU A 12 -12.45 11.06 -25.25
C GLU A 12 -12.37 11.41 -26.75
N ASN A 13 -13.48 11.30 -27.50
CA ASN A 13 -13.52 11.62 -28.93
C ASN A 13 -13.27 13.11 -29.21
N GLU A 14 -13.41 13.98 -28.21
CA GLU A 14 -13.20 15.41 -28.33
C GLU A 14 -11.75 15.84 -28.09
N ILE A 15 -10.88 14.94 -27.60
CA ILE A 15 -9.51 15.28 -27.19
C ILE A 15 -8.74 15.91 -28.33
N GLU A 16 -8.72 15.30 -29.53
CA GLU A 16 -7.99 15.83 -30.69
C GLU A 16 -8.44 17.25 -31.04
N ALA A 17 -9.74 17.49 -31.10
CA ALA A 17 -10.30 18.81 -31.40
C ALA A 17 -9.89 19.87 -30.36
N GLN A 18 -9.86 19.48 -29.07
CA GLN A 18 -9.42 20.35 -27.98
C GLN A 18 -7.92 20.64 -28.04
N ILE A 19 -7.08 19.66 -28.42
CA ILE A 19 -5.64 19.85 -28.66
C ILE A 19 -5.44 20.91 -29.75
N LEU A 20 -6.07 20.73 -30.91
CA LEU A 20 -5.94 21.65 -32.06
C LEU A 20 -6.37 23.09 -31.68
N LYS A 21 -7.50 23.21 -30.97
CA LYS A 21 -8.00 24.49 -30.46
C LYS A 21 -7.04 25.16 -29.47
N LYS A 22 -6.52 24.43 -28.49
CA LYS A 22 -5.63 24.95 -27.45
C LYS A 22 -4.26 25.36 -28.02
N LEU A 23 -3.68 24.55 -28.90
CA LEU A 23 -2.41 24.82 -29.53
C LEU A 23 -2.54 25.82 -30.69
N ARG A 24 -3.76 26.11 -31.16
CA ARG A 24 -4.05 26.97 -32.32
C ARG A 24 -3.31 26.50 -33.57
N ILE A 25 -3.35 25.21 -33.85
CA ILE A 25 -2.70 24.56 -34.99
C ILE A 25 -3.74 23.86 -35.89
N ARG A 26 -3.35 23.57 -37.13
CA ARG A 26 -4.15 22.76 -38.05
C ARG A 26 -3.91 21.28 -37.79
N LYS A 27 -4.84 20.41 -38.22
CA LYS A 27 -4.75 18.97 -38.05
C LYS A 27 -3.46 18.37 -38.63
N GLU A 28 -3.02 18.87 -39.77
CA GLU A 28 -1.79 18.47 -40.47
C GLU A 28 -0.49 18.83 -39.73
N ASP A 29 -0.56 19.70 -38.73
CA ASP A 29 0.56 20.12 -37.88
C ASP A 29 0.67 19.29 -36.60
N LEU A 30 -0.39 18.51 -36.23
CA LEU A 30 -0.40 17.54 -35.15
C LEU A 30 0.00 16.17 -35.72
N LEU A 31 1.23 15.73 -35.43
CA LEU A 31 1.79 14.51 -36.01
C LEU A 31 1.37 13.26 -35.23
N GLN A 32 1.33 13.36 -33.87
CA GLN A 32 0.99 12.28 -32.96
C GLN A 32 0.57 12.87 -31.62
N TRP A 33 -0.31 12.19 -30.91
CA TRP A 33 -0.61 12.51 -29.51
C TRP A 33 -0.98 11.25 -28.73
N HIS A 34 -0.79 11.28 -27.41
CA HIS A 34 -1.26 10.27 -26.48
C HIS A 34 -1.63 10.91 -25.13
N VAL A 35 -2.57 10.29 -24.44
CA VAL A 35 -2.96 10.71 -23.10
C VAL A 35 -1.88 10.28 -22.12
N HIS A 36 -1.36 11.24 -21.34
CA HIS A 36 -0.43 11.00 -20.27
C HIS A 36 -1.16 10.83 -18.92
N ARG A 37 -2.22 11.65 -18.70
CA ARG A 37 -3.02 11.57 -17.48
C ARG A 37 -4.46 12.00 -17.73
N LYS A 38 -5.40 11.30 -17.03
CA LYS A 38 -6.82 11.59 -17.02
C LYS A 38 -7.27 11.86 -15.58
N SER A 39 -8.07 12.89 -15.39
CA SER A 39 -8.70 13.24 -14.11
C SER A 39 -10.13 13.71 -14.31
N VAL A 40 -10.98 13.55 -13.30
CA VAL A 40 -12.37 14.02 -13.31
C VAL A 40 -12.43 15.45 -12.77
N ASP A 41 -13.19 16.31 -13.42
CA ASP A 41 -13.53 17.66 -12.98
C ASP A 41 -15.07 17.78 -12.89
N ALA A 42 -15.61 17.52 -11.70
CA ALA A 42 -17.04 17.59 -11.40
C ALA A 42 -17.42 18.86 -10.60
N ARG A 43 -16.61 19.93 -10.64
CA ARG A 43 -16.82 21.15 -9.84
C ARG A 43 -17.88 22.12 -10.39
N HIS A 44 -18.34 21.91 -11.60
CA HIS A 44 -19.29 22.75 -12.30
C HIS A 44 -20.46 21.93 -12.80
N GLN A 45 -21.52 22.56 -13.27
CA GLN A 45 -22.79 21.94 -13.72
C GLN A 45 -22.68 20.82 -14.79
N LYS A 46 -21.48 20.33 -15.07
CA LYS A 46 -21.20 19.22 -16.00
C LYS A 46 -19.98 18.46 -15.54
N VAL A 47 -20.06 17.13 -15.59
CA VAL A 47 -18.87 16.28 -15.47
C VAL A 47 -18.00 16.46 -16.71
N LEU A 48 -16.78 16.94 -16.50
CA LEU A 48 -15.75 17.04 -17.52
C LEU A 48 -14.55 16.16 -17.12
N PHE A 49 -13.87 15.63 -18.12
CA PHE A 49 -12.58 15.02 -17.95
C PHE A 49 -11.48 15.99 -18.32
N SER A 50 -10.46 16.09 -17.47
CA SER A 50 -9.27 16.90 -17.71
C SER A 50 -8.10 16.00 -18.01
N TYR A 51 -7.54 16.17 -19.20
CA TYR A 51 -6.41 15.37 -19.68
C TYR A 51 -5.10 16.18 -19.67
N VAL A 52 -4.01 15.48 -19.42
CA VAL A 52 -2.65 15.89 -19.79
C VAL A 52 -2.27 15.05 -20.99
N VAL A 53 -1.83 15.69 -22.05
CA VAL A 53 -1.58 15.03 -23.35
C VAL A 53 -0.18 15.35 -23.84
N ASP A 54 0.57 14.33 -24.23
CA ASP A 54 1.85 14.52 -24.90
C ASP A 54 1.65 14.54 -26.41
N CYS A 55 2.15 15.59 -27.06
CA CYS A 55 1.94 15.87 -28.49
C CYS A 55 3.27 16.00 -29.24
N LYS A 56 3.37 15.33 -30.37
CA LYS A 56 4.41 15.58 -31.38
C LYS A 56 3.82 16.49 -32.45
N VAL A 57 4.37 17.70 -32.63
CA VAL A 57 3.83 18.71 -33.52
C VAL A 57 4.95 19.31 -34.39
N LYS A 58 4.56 19.92 -35.52
CA LYS A 58 5.48 20.75 -36.32
C LYS A 58 5.87 21.99 -35.55
N ASN A 59 6.94 22.52 -35.36
CA ASN A 59 7.30 23.80 -34.69
C ASN A 59 7.08 23.82 -33.16
N GLU A 60 7.50 22.79 -32.45
CA GLU A 60 7.39 22.66 -30.98
C GLU A 60 7.89 23.92 -30.22
N LYS A 61 9.04 24.50 -30.63
CA LYS A 61 9.65 25.67 -29.98
C LYS A 61 8.73 26.89 -29.91
N LYS A 62 7.88 27.10 -30.91
CA LYS A 62 6.93 28.22 -30.94
C LYS A 62 5.80 28.01 -29.92
N LEU A 63 5.37 26.77 -29.74
CA LEU A 63 4.25 26.40 -28.88
C LEU A 63 4.61 26.38 -27.39
N LEU A 64 5.87 26.24 -27.02
CA LEU A 64 6.35 26.33 -25.63
C LEU A 64 6.10 27.71 -24.98
N LYS A 65 5.77 28.74 -25.76
CA LYS A 65 5.37 30.04 -25.22
C LYS A 65 3.89 30.10 -24.79
N LEU A 66 3.11 29.11 -25.14
CA LEU A 66 1.70 29.04 -24.77
C LEU A 66 1.54 28.65 -23.30
N LYS A 67 0.49 29.19 -22.69
CA LYS A 67 0.07 28.76 -21.35
C LYS A 67 -0.29 27.28 -21.39
N ASP A 68 0.01 26.56 -20.31
CA ASP A 68 -0.28 25.14 -20.16
C ASP A 68 0.46 24.21 -21.15
N VAL A 69 1.60 24.65 -21.69
CA VAL A 69 2.48 23.85 -22.55
C VAL A 69 3.89 23.81 -21.97
N SER A 70 4.48 22.62 -21.89
CA SER A 70 5.89 22.42 -21.52
C SER A 70 6.56 21.40 -22.44
N LEU A 71 7.86 21.23 -22.32
CA LEU A 71 8.52 20.04 -22.88
C LEU A 71 8.02 18.80 -22.16
N THR A 72 7.81 17.70 -22.90
CA THR A 72 7.55 16.39 -22.30
C THR A 72 8.80 15.95 -21.55
N PRO A 73 8.73 15.67 -20.22
CA PRO A 73 9.84 15.12 -19.50
C PRO A 73 10.22 13.73 -20.04
N ASP A 74 11.50 13.40 -19.97
CA ASP A 74 11.92 12.01 -20.13
C ASP A 74 11.64 11.24 -18.83
N GLU A 75 10.71 10.32 -18.90
CA GLU A 75 10.31 9.43 -17.79
C GLU A 75 10.84 7.99 -18.03
N THR A 76 11.73 7.80 -19.01
CA THR A 76 12.30 6.51 -19.34
C THR A 76 13.20 6.02 -18.19
N TYR A 77 12.99 4.79 -17.76
CA TYR A 77 13.89 4.17 -16.80
C TYR A 77 15.24 3.82 -17.44
N HIS A 78 16.31 4.25 -16.81
CA HIS A 78 17.68 3.93 -17.22
C HIS A 78 18.34 3.06 -16.16
N PRO A 79 18.69 1.79 -16.49
CA PRO A 79 19.37 0.90 -15.56
C PRO A 79 20.71 1.49 -15.10
N VAL A 80 21.02 1.32 -13.82
CA VAL A 80 22.31 1.70 -13.24
C VAL A 80 23.43 0.77 -13.67
N MET A 81 24.66 1.25 -13.60
CA MET A 81 25.84 0.46 -13.96
C MET A 81 26.29 -0.41 -12.78
N SER A 82 26.77 -1.63 -13.09
CA SER A 82 27.36 -2.53 -12.10
C SER A 82 28.59 -1.94 -11.44
N GLY A 83 28.67 -2.12 -10.11
CA GLY A 83 29.82 -1.74 -9.31
C GLY A 83 31.03 -2.66 -9.49
N LYS A 84 32.00 -2.55 -8.56
CA LYS A 84 33.29 -3.23 -8.67
C LYS A 84 33.58 -4.20 -7.53
N HIS A 85 32.80 -4.17 -6.45
CA HIS A 85 33.01 -5.05 -5.30
C HIS A 85 32.54 -6.48 -5.62
N ALA A 86 33.31 -7.47 -5.18
CA ALA A 86 32.99 -8.86 -5.45
C ALA A 86 31.68 -9.28 -4.78
N LEU A 87 30.79 -9.88 -5.56
CA LEU A 87 29.63 -10.58 -5.08
C LEU A 87 30.03 -12.04 -4.85
N LEU A 88 30.05 -12.47 -3.59
CA LEU A 88 30.55 -13.81 -3.20
C LEU A 88 29.53 -14.92 -3.44
N ALA A 89 28.24 -14.55 -3.41
CA ALA A 89 27.12 -15.44 -3.65
C ALA A 89 26.01 -14.65 -4.33
N ARG A 90 24.98 -15.34 -4.83
CA ARG A 90 23.79 -14.71 -5.40
C ARG A 90 23.15 -13.77 -4.38
N PRO A 91 22.74 -12.54 -4.76
CA PRO A 91 22.06 -11.65 -3.84
C PRO A 91 20.72 -12.26 -3.37
N VAL A 92 20.37 -11.98 -2.14
CA VAL A 92 19.15 -12.50 -1.54
C VAL A 92 18.15 -11.37 -1.31
N VAL A 93 16.87 -11.62 -1.62
CA VAL A 93 15.75 -10.74 -1.32
C VAL A 93 14.83 -11.48 -0.35
N VAL A 94 14.57 -10.90 0.83
CA VAL A 94 13.70 -11.48 1.84
C VAL A 94 12.35 -10.76 1.82
N GLY A 95 11.30 -11.52 1.51
CA GLY A 95 9.93 -11.06 1.30
C GLY A 95 9.64 -10.74 -0.16
N PHE A 96 8.46 -11.15 -0.64
CA PHE A 96 7.99 -10.91 -2.00
C PHE A 96 6.68 -10.08 -2.02
N GLY A 97 6.62 -9.06 -1.15
CA GLY A 97 5.70 -7.93 -1.25
C GLY A 97 6.17 -6.91 -2.29
N PRO A 98 5.51 -5.75 -2.45
CA PRO A 98 5.85 -4.79 -3.51
C PRO A 98 7.33 -4.34 -3.52
N ALA A 99 7.95 -4.15 -2.36
CA ALA A 99 9.37 -3.80 -2.29
C ALA A 99 10.26 -4.94 -2.78
N GLY A 100 10.07 -6.16 -2.26
CA GLY A 100 10.87 -7.32 -2.67
C GLY A 100 10.62 -7.73 -4.12
N MET A 101 9.39 -7.63 -4.60
CA MET A 101 9.01 -7.91 -5.99
C MET A 101 9.78 -7.01 -6.96
N PHE A 102 9.78 -5.71 -6.75
CA PHE A 102 10.49 -4.78 -7.63
C PHE A 102 12.00 -4.82 -7.42
N ALA A 103 12.50 -5.09 -6.21
CA ALA A 103 13.93 -5.32 -5.99
C ALA A 103 14.42 -6.55 -6.75
N ALA A 104 13.72 -7.69 -6.63
CA ALA A 104 14.06 -8.91 -7.33
C ALA A 104 13.98 -8.75 -8.86
N LEU A 105 12.96 -8.01 -9.35
CA LEU A 105 12.81 -7.72 -10.79
C LEU A 105 14.00 -6.93 -11.34
N ILE A 106 14.39 -5.83 -10.69
CA ILE A 106 15.50 -4.99 -11.12
C ILE A 106 16.84 -5.76 -11.08
N LEU A 107 17.07 -6.54 -10.01
CA LEU A 107 18.24 -7.41 -9.92
C LEU A 107 18.27 -8.45 -11.07
N ALA A 108 17.14 -9.10 -11.34
CA ALA A 108 17.02 -10.10 -12.41
C ALA A 108 17.20 -9.48 -13.80
N GLN A 109 16.54 -8.35 -14.10
CA GLN A 109 16.71 -7.60 -15.35
C GLN A 109 18.17 -7.14 -15.55
N SER A 110 18.88 -6.86 -14.46
CA SER A 110 20.32 -6.50 -14.48
C SER A 110 21.25 -7.71 -14.51
N GLY A 111 20.73 -8.94 -14.49
CA GLY A 111 21.49 -10.20 -14.63
C GLY A 111 22.13 -10.74 -13.34
N TYR A 112 21.66 -10.30 -12.16
CA TYR A 112 22.18 -10.74 -10.85
C TYR A 112 21.59 -12.07 -10.36
N LYS A 113 20.52 -12.58 -10.94
CA LYS A 113 19.87 -13.87 -10.61
C LYS A 113 19.58 -14.02 -9.11
N PRO A 114 18.77 -13.17 -8.47
CA PRO A 114 18.57 -13.21 -7.03
C PRO A 114 17.95 -14.51 -6.53
N ILE A 115 18.17 -14.83 -5.25
CA ILE A 115 17.39 -15.81 -4.50
C ILE A 115 16.33 -15.03 -3.72
N VAL A 116 15.08 -15.41 -3.86
CA VAL A 116 13.95 -14.77 -3.15
C VAL A 116 13.44 -15.72 -2.08
N LEU A 117 13.45 -15.28 -0.83
CA LEU A 117 12.85 -15.99 0.30
C LEU A 117 11.51 -15.36 0.62
N GLU A 118 10.44 -16.13 0.54
CA GLU A 118 9.10 -15.71 0.96
C GLU A 118 8.59 -16.67 2.04
N ARG A 119 8.24 -16.11 3.21
CA ARG A 119 7.86 -16.93 4.36
C ARG A 119 6.55 -17.67 4.16
N GLY A 120 5.63 -17.08 3.41
CA GLY A 120 4.37 -17.73 3.06
C GLY A 120 4.39 -18.42 1.70
N SER A 121 3.25 -18.99 1.35
CA SER A 121 3.08 -19.81 0.16
C SER A 121 2.91 -18.98 -1.12
N LYS A 122 3.03 -19.65 -2.27
CA LYS A 122 2.65 -19.10 -3.59
C LYS A 122 1.20 -18.61 -3.59
N VAL A 123 0.93 -17.62 -4.44
CA VAL A 123 -0.33 -16.88 -4.46
C VAL A 123 -1.59 -17.75 -4.50
N ASP A 124 -1.57 -18.88 -5.21
CA ASP A 124 -2.74 -19.75 -5.31
C ASP A 124 -3.01 -20.51 -3.99
N VAL A 125 -1.97 -21.06 -3.37
CA VAL A 125 -2.07 -21.72 -2.06
C VAL A 125 -2.39 -20.70 -0.98
N ARG A 126 -1.74 -19.53 -1.03
CA ARG A 126 -2.00 -18.43 -0.11
C ARG A 126 -3.47 -18.01 -0.14
N LYS A 127 -4.05 -17.87 -1.34
CA LYS A 127 -5.46 -17.53 -1.49
C LYS A 127 -6.36 -18.51 -0.74
N GLN A 128 -6.14 -19.81 -0.90
CA GLN A 128 -6.90 -20.85 -0.20
C GLN A 128 -6.75 -20.74 1.33
N LYS A 129 -5.53 -20.54 1.85
CA LYS A 129 -5.28 -20.38 3.28
C LYS A 129 -5.99 -19.14 3.85
N VAL A 130 -5.96 -18.02 3.12
CA VAL A 130 -6.66 -16.78 3.50
C VAL A 130 -8.18 -16.99 3.49
N GLU A 131 -8.73 -17.62 2.45
CA GLU A 131 -10.17 -17.94 2.37
C GLU A 131 -10.58 -18.87 3.51
N THR A 132 -9.80 -19.90 3.84
CA THR A 132 -10.04 -20.78 4.99
C THR A 132 -10.07 -20.00 6.32
N PHE A 133 -9.14 -19.07 6.53
CA PHE A 133 -9.17 -18.19 7.70
C PHE A 133 -10.44 -17.33 7.73
N TRP A 134 -10.84 -16.77 6.60
CA TRP A 134 -12.03 -15.91 6.50
C TRP A 134 -13.35 -16.65 6.69
N GLU A 135 -13.36 -17.96 6.39
CA GLU A 135 -14.56 -18.81 6.55
C GLU A 135 -14.73 -19.34 7.97
N ASN A 136 -13.64 -19.74 8.61
CA ASN A 136 -13.74 -20.52 9.86
C ASN A 136 -12.76 -20.11 10.97
N GLY A 137 -11.95 -19.05 10.78
CA GLY A 137 -11.02 -18.55 11.77
C GLY A 137 -9.72 -19.38 11.93
N GLN A 138 -9.44 -20.34 11.03
CA GLN A 138 -8.19 -21.11 11.07
C GLN A 138 -7.03 -20.30 10.50
N LEU A 139 -6.29 -19.62 11.37
CA LEU A 139 -5.15 -18.81 11.00
C LEU A 139 -3.90 -19.67 10.77
N ASP A 140 -3.25 -19.46 9.63
CA ASP A 140 -1.86 -19.86 9.38
C ASP A 140 -0.94 -18.66 9.65
N GLU A 141 -0.11 -18.72 10.69
CA GLU A 141 0.74 -17.60 11.11
C GLU A 141 1.86 -17.27 10.10
N GLU A 142 2.25 -18.23 9.27
CA GLU A 142 3.28 -18.04 8.25
C GLU A 142 2.70 -17.68 6.86
N CYS A 143 1.38 -17.91 6.63
CA CYS A 143 0.74 -17.64 5.34
C CYS A 143 -0.68 -17.10 5.50
N ASN A 144 -0.85 -15.79 5.36
CA ASN A 144 -2.09 -15.07 5.67
C ASN A 144 -2.21 -13.78 4.83
N VAL A 145 -3.04 -12.81 5.26
CA VAL A 145 -3.20 -11.51 4.59
C VAL A 145 -1.91 -10.68 4.62
N GLN A 146 -1.03 -10.87 5.60
CA GLN A 146 0.23 -10.13 5.73
C GLN A 146 1.41 -10.82 5.05
N PHE A 147 1.46 -12.15 5.09
CA PHE A 147 2.57 -12.98 4.62
C PHE A 147 2.17 -13.87 3.45
N GLY A 148 3.09 -14.02 2.51
CA GLY A 148 2.94 -14.82 1.29
C GLY A 148 3.19 -14.00 0.03
N GLU A 149 3.23 -14.67 -1.10
CA GLU A 149 3.52 -14.08 -2.42
C GLU A 149 2.66 -12.84 -2.69
N GLY A 150 3.30 -11.69 -2.94
CA GLY A 150 2.67 -10.39 -3.16
C GLY A 150 2.50 -9.52 -1.90
N GLY A 151 2.80 -10.06 -0.69
CA GLY A 151 2.70 -9.33 0.57
C GLY A 151 1.29 -8.86 0.91
N ALA A 152 1.14 -7.95 1.89
CA ALA A 152 -0.15 -7.42 2.32
C ALA A 152 -0.92 -6.68 1.18
N GLY A 153 -0.20 -6.15 0.19
CA GLY A 153 -0.81 -5.50 -0.97
C GLY A 153 -1.71 -6.38 -1.81
N ALA A 154 -1.50 -7.70 -1.80
CA ALA A 154 -2.28 -8.67 -2.56
C ALA A 154 -3.76 -8.75 -2.13
N PHE A 155 -4.05 -8.48 -0.85
CA PHE A 155 -5.39 -8.50 -0.28
C PHE A 155 -5.83 -7.10 0.18
N SER A 156 -5.65 -6.10 -0.68
CA SER A 156 -6.02 -4.70 -0.44
C SER A 156 -6.88 -4.16 -1.61
N ASP A 157 -7.25 -2.88 -1.60
CA ASP A 157 -7.87 -2.23 -2.77
C ASP A 157 -6.91 -2.14 -3.97
N GLY A 158 -5.62 -2.40 -3.77
CA GLY A 158 -4.62 -2.32 -4.83
C GLY A 158 -4.42 -0.89 -5.35
N LYS A 159 -4.51 0.11 -4.47
CA LYS A 159 -4.27 1.51 -4.83
C LYS A 159 -2.81 1.72 -5.21
N LEU A 160 -2.61 2.32 -6.38
CA LEU A 160 -1.31 2.74 -6.86
C LEU A 160 -1.10 4.26 -6.74
N THR A 161 -2.04 4.94 -6.09
CA THR A 161 -1.97 6.39 -5.87
C THR A 161 -0.85 6.73 -4.88
N THR A 162 0.01 7.65 -5.24
CA THR A 162 1.05 8.19 -4.37
C THR A 162 1.12 9.71 -4.48
N ARG A 163 1.63 10.38 -3.44
CA ARG A 163 2.00 11.80 -3.49
C ARG A 163 3.42 12.02 -4.02
N SER A 164 4.18 10.94 -4.22
CA SER A 164 5.51 11.00 -4.80
C SER A 164 5.46 11.51 -6.22
N LYS A 165 6.44 12.34 -6.59
CA LYS A 165 6.71 12.80 -7.95
C LYS A 165 7.92 12.10 -8.57
N ASP A 166 8.34 10.99 -7.97
CA ASP A 166 9.48 10.21 -8.42
C ASP A 166 9.20 9.63 -9.83
N SER A 167 10.17 9.73 -10.73
CA SER A 167 10.08 9.18 -12.08
C SER A 167 9.90 7.66 -12.09
N LEU A 168 10.36 6.96 -11.07
CA LEU A 168 10.16 5.52 -10.91
C LEU A 168 8.69 5.11 -10.77
N CYS A 169 7.78 6.04 -10.44
CA CYS A 169 6.34 5.76 -10.51
C CYS A 169 5.91 5.23 -11.88
N ARG A 170 6.47 5.82 -12.94
CA ARG A 170 6.17 5.42 -14.33
C ARG A 170 6.69 4.00 -14.61
N LYS A 171 7.94 3.71 -14.21
CA LYS A 171 8.53 2.36 -14.31
C LYS A 171 7.66 1.31 -13.61
N VAL A 172 7.21 1.57 -12.38
CA VAL A 172 6.35 0.64 -11.64
C VAL A 172 5.05 0.36 -12.40
N LEU A 173 4.37 1.40 -12.91
CA LEU A 173 3.11 1.23 -13.65
C LEU A 173 3.31 0.46 -14.96
N GLU A 174 4.38 0.74 -15.71
CA GLU A 174 4.70 0.05 -16.95
C GLU A 174 4.99 -1.43 -16.73
N GLU A 175 5.74 -1.78 -15.69
CA GLU A 175 5.98 -3.18 -15.33
C GLU A 175 4.68 -3.89 -14.93
N LEU A 176 3.82 -3.25 -14.11
CA LEU A 176 2.53 -3.85 -13.76
C LEU A 176 1.66 -4.11 -15.01
N VAL A 177 1.67 -3.20 -15.99
CA VAL A 177 0.97 -3.40 -17.27
C VAL A 177 1.59 -4.54 -18.07
N SER A 178 2.91 -4.67 -18.10
CA SER A 178 3.59 -5.78 -18.79
C SER A 178 3.24 -7.14 -18.16
N PHE A 179 2.91 -7.16 -16.86
CA PHE A 179 2.46 -8.35 -16.13
C PHE A 179 0.94 -8.57 -16.19
N GLY A 180 0.21 -7.74 -16.96
CA GLY A 180 -1.21 -7.95 -17.23
C GLY A 180 -2.17 -7.01 -16.51
N ALA A 181 -1.69 -5.95 -15.87
CA ALA A 181 -2.57 -4.88 -15.41
C ALA A 181 -3.18 -4.14 -16.62
N LYS A 182 -4.39 -3.61 -16.45
CA LYS A 182 -5.03 -2.79 -17.49
C LYS A 182 -4.20 -1.55 -17.77
N SER A 183 -4.09 -1.16 -19.03
CA SER A 183 -3.30 0.01 -19.46
C SER A 183 -3.86 1.35 -18.96
N ASP A 184 -5.10 1.40 -18.50
CA ASP A 184 -5.71 2.58 -17.90
C ASP A 184 -4.98 3.07 -16.65
N ILE A 185 -4.32 2.18 -15.88
CA ILE A 185 -3.49 2.59 -14.74
C ILE A 185 -2.35 3.54 -15.12
N LEU A 186 -1.91 3.55 -16.39
CA LEU A 186 -0.87 4.46 -16.89
C LEU A 186 -1.35 5.91 -17.01
N ILE A 187 -2.66 6.11 -17.11
CA ILE A 187 -3.25 7.42 -17.39
C ILE A 187 -4.17 7.91 -16.29
N ASP A 188 -4.77 7.03 -15.51
CA ASP A 188 -5.70 7.43 -14.45
C ASP A 188 -4.98 8.18 -13.33
N GLN A 189 -5.57 9.28 -12.87
CA GLN A 189 -5.05 10.03 -11.72
C GLN A 189 -5.07 9.19 -10.43
N HIS A 190 -5.96 8.22 -10.35
CA HIS A 190 -6.17 7.39 -9.18
C HIS A 190 -6.19 5.90 -9.55
N PRO A 191 -5.06 5.38 -10.08
CA PRO A 191 -5.00 4.02 -10.55
C PRO A 191 -5.17 3.02 -9.40
N HIS A 192 -5.89 1.93 -9.68
CA HIS A 192 -6.02 0.79 -8.79
C HIS A 192 -6.14 -0.50 -9.61
N ILE A 193 -5.84 -1.62 -8.97
CA ILE A 193 -5.89 -2.93 -9.63
C ILE A 193 -7.05 -3.78 -9.07
N GLY A 194 -7.25 -3.76 -7.74
CA GLY A 194 -8.16 -4.65 -7.04
C GLY A 194 -7.53 -6.00 -6.72
N THR A 195 -7.99 -6.62 -5.63
CA THR A 195 -7.39 -7.86 -5.11
C THR A 195 -7.39 -8.99 -6.14
N ASP A 196 -8.52 -9.22 -6.80
CA ASP A 196 -8.72 -10.32 -7.77
C ASP A 196 -7.78 -10.25 -8.97
N ALA A 197 -7.61 -9.06 -9.55
CA ALA A 197 -6.71 -8.86 -10.68
C ALA A 197 -5.22 -8.89 -10.27
N PHE A 198 -4.91 -8.44 -9.06
CA PHE A 198 -3.52 -8.32 -8.60
C PHE A 198 -2.84 -9.68 -8.41
N LEU A 199 -3.57 -10.72 -8.01
CA LEU A 199 -3.02 -12.07 -7.84
C LEU A 199 -2.39 -12.63 -9.13
N SER A 200 -3.02 -12.41 -10.29
CA SER A 200 -2.47 -12.85 -11.57
C SER A 200 -1.23 -12.05 -11.99
N ILE A 201 -1.23 -10.76 -11.71
CA ILE A 201 -0.08 -9.86 -12.00
C ILE A 201 1.14 -10.27 -11.17
N ILE A 202 0.95 -10.59 -9.88
CA ILE A 202 2.01 -11.07 -8.99
C ILE A 202 2.61 -12.36 -9.53
N ARG A 203 1.77 -13.32 -9.94
CA ARG A 203 2.24 -14.58 -10.55
C ARG A 203 3.07 -14.34 -11.81
N ASN A 204 2.56 -13.53 -12.74
CA ASN A 204 3.25 -13.23 -13.99
C ASN A 204 4.60 -12.53 -13.73
N CYS A 205 4.66 -11.62 -12.75
CA CYS A 205 5.89 -10.98 -12.33
C CYS A 205 6.92 -12.00 -11.81
N ARG A 206 6.50 -12.93 -10.94
CA ARG A 206 7.37 -14.01 -10.45
C ARG A 206 7.89 -14.87 -11.60
N GLU A 207 7.02 -15.32 -12.49
CA GLU A 207 7.41 -16.16 -13.63
C GLU A 207 8.44 -15.47 -14.55
N GLU A 208 8.30 -14.16 -14.75
CA GLU A 208 9.30 -13.39 -15.49
C GLU A 208 10.63 -13.31 -14.74
N ILE A 209 10.62 -13.08 -13.43
CA ILE A 209 11.82 -13.04 -12.59
C ILE A 209 12.52 -14.41 -12.59
N GLU A 210 11.76 -15.53 -12.51
CA GLU A 210 12.27 -16.90 -12.63
C GLU A 210 12.88 -17.13 -14.02
N ARG A 211 12.23 -16.68 -15.10
CA ARG A 211 12.73 -16.77 -16.47
C ARG A 211 14.07 -16.04 -16.64
N LEU A 212 14.28 -14.95 -15.92
CA LEU A 212 15.52 -14.19 -15.89
C LEU A 212 16.61 -14.84 -15.01
N GLY A 213 16.34 -16.00 -14.41
CA GLY A 213 17.32 -16.82 -13.68
C GLY A 213 17.29 -16.69 -12.16
N ALA A 214 16.30 -16.04 -11.60
CA ALA A 214 16.09 -16.02 -10.15
C ALA A 214 15.60 -17.38 -9.62
N THR A 215 15.78 -17.60 -8.33
CA THR A 215 15.24 -18.77 -7.60
C THR A 215 14.32 -18.30 -6.50
N PHE A 216 13.13 -18.89 -6.40
CA PHE A 216 12.18 -18.63 -5.32
C PHE A 216 12.12 -19.77 -4.32
N CYS A 217 12.21 -19.44 -3.05
CA CYS A 217 12.00 -20.32 -1.91
C CYS A 217 10.75 -19.84 -1.17
N PHE A 218 9.62 -20.49 -1.40
CA PHE A 218 8.37 -20.26 -0.68
C PHE A 218 8.30 -21.08 0.58
N ASP A 219 7.38 -20.72 1.49
CA ASP A 219 7.24 -21.33 2.81
C ASP A 219 8.59 -21.34 3.55
N THR A 220 9.40 -20.27 3.32
CA THR A 220 10.80 -20.17 3.75
C THR A 220 11.04 -18.81 4.40
N LYS A 221 11.26 -18.83 5.71
CA LYS A 221 11.58 -17.65 6.50
C LYS A 221 13.09 -17.48 6.64
N LEU A 222 13.56 -16.22 6.64
CA LEU A 222 14.90 -15.91 7.14
C LEU A 222 14.90 -16.12 8.67
N GLU A 223 15.64 -17.11 9.15
CA GLU A 223 15.65 -17.53 10.55
C GLU A 223 16.79 -16.89 11.34
N ASP A 224 17.96 -16.68 10.69
CA ASP A 224 19.13 -16.10 11.35
C ASP A 224 20.12 -15.49 10.34
N ILE A 225 21.08 -14.69 10.84
CA ILE A 225 22.18 -14.10 10.05
C ILE A 225 23.51 -14.26 10.78
N LYS A 226 24.61 -14.34 10.02
CA LYS A 226 25.97 -14.33 10.55
C LYS A 226 26.70 -13.08 10.12
N VAL A 227 27.14 -12.29 11.10
CA VAL A 227 27.86 -11.03 10.89
C VAL A 227 29.27 -11.16 11.47
N GLU A 228 30.28 -10.79 10.68
CA GLU A 228 31.67 -10.75 11.11
C GLU A 228 32.27 -9.40 10.74
N ASN A 229 32.87 -8.73 11.73
CA ASN A 229 33.50 -7.41 11.56
C ASN A 229 32.56 -6.37 10.87
N GLY A 230 31.28 -6.33 11.30
CA GLY A 230 30.28 -5.40 10.75
C GLY A 230 29.83 -5.70 9.32
N THR A 231 30.09 -6.90 8.81
CA THR A 231 29.74 -7.33 7.44
C THR A 231 28.95 -8.61 7.48
N LEU A 232 27.87 -8.70 6.70
CA LEU A 232 27.09 -9.92 6.50
C LEU A 232 27.95 -10.98 5.80
N LYS A 233 27.93 -12.21 6.32
CA LYS A 233 28.66 -13.36 5.78
C LYS A 233 27.74 -14.49 5.33
N GLN A 234 26.76 -14.83 6.14
CA GLN A 234 25.84 -15.94 5.88
C GLN A 234 24.44 -15.60 6.39
N ILE A 235 23.46 -16.28 5.85
CA ILE A 235 22.07 -16.30 6.30
C ILE A 235 21.66 -17.73 6.60
N TYR A 236 20.72 -17.92 7.52
CA TYR A 236 20.19 -19.23 7.89
C TYR A 236 18.71 -19.34 7.49
N PHE A 237 18.41 -20.35 6.73
CA PHE A 237 17.05 -20.74 6.33
C PHE A 237 17.03 -22.22 5.92
N ASN A 238 15.87 -22.86 6.03
CA ASN A 238 15.72 -24.27 5.68
C ASN A 238 16.79 -25.16 6.33
N GLN A 239 17.11 -24.91 7.60
CA GLN A 239 18.07 -25.67 8.41
C GLN A 239 19.51 -25.67 7.88
N GLN A 240 19.90 -24.67 7.09
CA GLN A 240 21.26 -24.55 6.57
C GLN A 240 21.78 -23.12 6.55
N TRP A 241 23.08 -22.95 6.75
CA TRP A 241 23.80 -21.72 6.53
C TRP A 241 24.19 -21.58 5.06
N VAL A 242 23.88 -20.45 4.47
CA VAL A 242 24.19 -20.12 3.07
C VAL A 242 25.00 -18.85 3.02
N ASP A 243 26.09 -18.84 2.25
CA ASP A 243 26.90 -17.63 2.05
C ASP A 243 26.06 -16.53 1.43
N CYS A 244 26.17 -15.32 2.02
CA CYS A 244 25.44 -14.15 1.57
C CYS A 244 26.18 -12.88 1.99
N ASN A 245 26.51 -12.02 1.04
CA ASN A 245 27.09 -10.71 1.31
C ASN A 245 26.28 -9.55 0.72
N ALA A 246 25.09 -9.85 0.18
CA ALA A 246 24.17 -8.88 -0.39
C ALA A 246 22.70 -9.31 -0.11
N LEU A 247 22.06 -8.65 0.85
CA LEU A 247 20.73 -8.99 1.38
C LEU A 247 19.81 -7.78 1.35
N ILE A 248 18.71 -7.86 0.60
CA ILE A 248 17.63 -6.85 0.67
C ILE A 248 16.54 -7.37 1.61
N LEU A 249 16.23 -6.58 2.65
CA LEU A 249 15.21 -6.90 3.65
C LEU A 249 13.90 -6.19 3.31
N ALA A 250 12.96 -6.90 2.72
CA ALA A 250 11.64 -6.40 2.30
C ALA A 250 10.49 -7.15 3.02
N THR A 251 10.65 -7.41 4.31
CA THR A 251 9.85 -8.34 5.13
C THR A 251 8.43 -7.89 5.44
N GLY A 252 8.07 -6.61 5.15
CA GLY A 252 6.79 -6.02 5.55
C GLY A 252 6.73 -5.67 7.05
N HIS A 253 5.70 -4.92 7.43
CA HIS A 253 5.59 -4.33 8.78
C HIS A 253 5.16 -5.34 9.87
N SER A 254 4.70 -6.54 9.49
CA SER A 254 4.19 -7.54 10.43
C SER A 254 5.23 -8.58 10.87
N ALA A 255 6.44 -8.58 10.29
CA ALA A 255 7.52 -9.53 10.58
C ALA A 255 8.32 -9.13 11.83
N SER A 256 7.63 -8.97 12.97
CA SER A 256 8.26 -8.56 14.24
C SER A 256 9.34 -9.53 14.71
N ASP A 257 9.14 -10.83 14.53
CA ASP A 257 10.12 -11.88 14.85
C ASP A 257 11.45 -11.67 14.09
N THR A 258 11.39 -11.40 12.80
CA THR A 258 12.58 -11.12 11.97
C THR A 258 13.26 -9.82 12.42
N ILE A 259 12.50 -8.77 12.73
CA ILE A 259 13.05 -7.48 13.20
C ILE A 259 13.77 -7.65 14.55
N LEU A 260 13.20 -8.43 15.47
CA LEU A 260 13.82 -8.73 16.78
C LEU A 260 15.11 -9.54 16.60
N MET A 261 15.12 -10.55 15.74
CA MET A 261 16.31 -11.33 15.40
C MET A 261 17.41 -10.43 14.82
N LEU A 262 17.09 -9.58 13.87
CA LEU A 262 18.05 -8.64 13.27
C LEU A 262 18.64 -7.67 14.31
N HIS A 263 17.82 -7.17 15.24
CA HIS A 263 18.30 -6.33 16.34
C HIS A 263 19.29 -7.06 17.26
N GLN A 264 19.03 -8.34 17.58
CA GLN A 264 19.94 -9.17 18.38
C GLN A 264 21.31 -9.34 17.71
N HIS A 265 21.38 -9.29 16.39
CA HIS A 265 22.63 -9.27 15.60
C HIS A 265 23.25 -7.87 15.41
N GLY A 266 22.72 -6.86 16.10
CA GLY A 266 23.27 -5.51 16.13
C GLY A 266 22.80 -4.59 15.00
N ILE A 267 21.74 -4.94 14.26
CA ILE A 267 21.06 -3.99 13.34
C ILE A 267 20.47 -2.84 14.18
N HIS A 268 20.75 -1.63 13.78
CA HIS A 268 20.18 -0.45 14.43
C HIS A 268 18.67 -0.34 14.12
N VAL A 269 17.88 -0.29 15.18
CA VAL A 269 16.43 -0.12 15.12
C VAL A 269 16.04 1.10 15.94
N GLU A 270 15.08 1.87 15.47
CA GLU A 270 14.49 2.99 16.22
C GLU A 270 12.96 2.89 16.23
N ASN A 271 12.33 3.40 17.28
CA ASN A 271 10.88 3.55 17.31
C ASN A 271 10.42 4.54 16.24
N LYS A 272 9.25 4.29 15.68
CA LYS A 272 8.65 5.14 14.66
C LYS A 272 7.19 5.40 15.02
N PRO A 273 6.72 6.65 14.97
CA PRO A 273 5.30 6.95 15.12
C PRO A 273 4.45 6.16 14.09
N PHE A 274 3.29 5.69 14.54
CA PHE A 274 2.33 4.94 13.73
C PHE A 274 0.92 5.42 14.03
N ALA A 275 -0.10 4.70 13.59
CA ALA A 275 -1.48 5.04 13.89
C ALA A 275 -2.31 3.79 14.14
N VAL A 276 -3.29 3.89 15.03
CA VAL A 276 -4.25 2.83 15.34
C VAL A 276 -5.67 3.39 15.34
N GLY A 277 -6.65 2.53 15.19
CA GLY A 277 -8.05 2.92 15.26
C GLY A 277 -9.01 1.82 14.82
N VAL A 278 -10.00 2.20 14.05
CA VAL A 278 -11.11 1.35 13.63
C VAL A 278 -11.29 1.39 12.11
N ARG A 279 -12.01 0.42 11.55
CA ARG A 279 -12.63 0.53 10.23
C ARG A 279 -14.04 1.07 10.39
N ILE A 280 -14.41 2.07 9.59
CA ILE A 280 -15.76 2.58 9.49
C ILE A 280 -16.40 2.15 8.18
N GLU A 281 -17.59 1.55 8.23
CA GLU A 281 -18.36 1.11 7.07
C GLU A 281 -19.61 1.99 6.87
N HIS A 282 -19.88 2.29 5.59
CA HIS A 282 -21.06 3.00 5.12
C HIS A 282 -21.64 2.29 3.90
N LYS A 283 -22.91 2.52 3.56
CA LYS A 283 -23.41 2.17 2.23
C LYS A 283 -22.67 2.97 1.15
N GLN A 284 -22.15 2.30 0.12
CA GLN A 284 -21.48 2.97 -0.99
C GLN A 284 -22.40 3.98 -1.69
N LYS A 285 -23.70 3.65 -1.80
CA LYS A 285 -24.71 4.55 -2.36
C LYS A 285 -24.75 5.89 -1.61
N TYR A 286 -24.76 5.85 -0.26
CA TYR A 286 -24.73 7.06 0.55
C TYR A 286 -23.46 7.88 0.28
N ILE A 287 -22.28 7.23 0.20
CA ILE A 287 -21.03 7.94 -0.09
C ILE A 287 -21.06 8.57 -1.49
N ASN A 288 -21.63 7.88 -2.49
CA ASN A 288 -21.80 8.45 -3.83
C ASN A 288 -22.67 9.71 -3.79
N GLU A 289 -23.79 9.67 -3.11
CA GLU A 289 -24.71 10.81 -2.97
C GLU A 289 -24.05 11.98 -2.23
N ALA A 290 -23.36 11.70 -1.12
CA ALA A 290 -22.69 12.72 -0.31
C ALA A 290 -21.50 13.40 -1.02
N MET A 291 -20.77 12.69 -1.86
CA MET A 291 -19.53 13.17 -2.49
C MET A 291 -19.69 13.63 -3.94
N LEU A 292 -20.65 13.07 -4.67
CA LEU A 292 -20.90 13.38 -6.08
C LEU A 292 -22.21 14.16 -6.29
N HIS A 293 -23.02 14.30 -5.26
CA HIS A 293 -24.29 15.05 -5.29
C HIS A 293 -25.17 14.64 -6.49
N GLU A 294 -25.54 15.59 -7.36
CA GLU A 294 -26.35 15.38 -8.56
C GLU A 294 -25.74 14.40 -9.57
N TYR A 295 -24.42 14.15 -9.49
CA TYR A 295 -23.69 13.22 -10.37
C TYR A 295 -23.56 11.80 -9.81
N SER A 296 -24.21 11.49 -8.69
CA SER A 296 -24.09 10.19 -8.01
C SER A 296 -24.54 8.99 -8.86
N GLN A 297 -25.31 9.23 -9.90
CA GLN A 297 -25.82 8.22 -10.86
C GLN A 297 -25.10 8.28 -12.22
N ASP A 298 -24.06 9.09 -12.39
CA ASP A 298 -23.33 9.17 -13.66
C ASP A 298 -22.39 7.96 -13.81
N GLU A 299 -22.75 7.04 -14.69
CA GLU A 299 -22.01 5.77 -14.94
C GLU A 299 -20.57 5.98 -15.43
N ARG A 300 -20.22 7.18 -15.88
CA ARG A 300 -18.84 7.52 -16.27
C ARG A 300 -17.92 7.71 -15.08
N LEU A 301 -18.49 7.87 -13.87
CA LEU A 301 -17.74 8.10 -12.64
C LEU A 301 -17.51 6.79 -11.91
N ILE A 302 -16.31 6.65 -11.39
CA ILE A 302 -15.99 5.55 -10.46
C ILE A 302 -16.70 5.78 -9.11
N PRO A 303 -16.96 4.74 -8.32
CA PRO A 303 -17.53 4.88 -6.98
C PRO A 303 -16.79 5.92 -6.16
N ALA A 304 -17.55 6.78 -5.49
CA ALA A 304 -17.03 7.90 -4.73
C ALA A 304 -16.16 7.44 -3.56
N ARG A 305 -15.22 8.31 -3.21
CA ARG A 305 -14.32 8.14 -2.07
C ARG A 305 -14.16 9.46 -1.34
N TYR A 306 -13.73 9.38 -0.10
CA TYR A 306 -13.45 10.55 0.74
C TYR A 306 -12.07 10.45 1.38
N GLN A 307 -11.56 11.61 1.79
CA GLN A 307 -10.37 11.73 2.63
C GLN A 307 -10.65 12.85 3.63
N LEU A 308 -10.71 12.50 4.90
CA LEU A 308 -11.04 13.39 5.99
C LEU A 308 -9.89 13.42 6.99
N THR A 309 -9.63 14.60 7.55
CA THR A 309 -8.59 14.81 8.56
C THR A 309 -9.11 15.76 9.63
N TYR A 310 -8.66 15.55 10.86
CA TYR A 310 -8.95 16.39 12.01
C TYR A 310 -7.75 16.42 12.96
N THR A 311 -7.56 17.53 13.65
CA THR A 311 -6.61 17.60 14.76
C THR A 311 -7.43 17.80 16.03
N ALA A 312 -7.35 16.83 16.93
CA ALA A 312 -8.12 16.82 18.17
C ALA A 312 -7.59 17.84 19.20
N SER A 313 -8.40 18.14 20.21
CA SER A 313 -8.05 19.08 21.27
C SER A 313 -6.78 18.69 22.06
N ASN A 314 -6.50 17.38 22.13
CA ASN A 314 -5.25 16.83 22.69
C ASN A 314 -4.09 16.79 21.70
N SER A 315 -4.18 17.51 20.57
CA SER A 315 -3.18 17.62 19.51
C SER A 315 -2.92 16.34 18.72
N LYS A 316 -3.70 15.27 18.92
CA LYS A 316 -3.59 14.05 18.10
C LYS A 316 -4.20 14.27 16.70
N GLY A 317 -3.44 13.89 15.69
CA GLY A 317 -3.94 13.83 14.32
C GLY A 317 -4.88 12.63 14.13
N VAL A 318 -6.06 12.88 13.58
CA VAL A 318 -7.03 11.83 13.18
C VAL A 318 -7.28 11.94 11.69
N TYR A 319 -7.28 10.80 10.99
CA TYR A 319 -7.47 10.81 9.55
C TYR A 319 -8.09 9.50 9.03
N THR A 320 -8.81 9.62 7.93
CA THR A 320 -9.27 8.46 7.17
C THR A 320 -8.14 7.96 6.27
N PHE A 321 -7.96 6.64 6.23
CA PHE A 321 -6.87 6.01 5.48
C PHE A 321 -7.38 4.80 4.71
N CYS A 322 -6.75 4.52 3.57
CA CYS A 322 -7.05 3.36 2.72
C CYS A 322 -8.57 3.11 2.56
N MET A 323 -9.34 4.18 2.21
CA MET A 323 -10.76 4.06 1.93
C MET A 323 -10.98 3.14 0.72
N CYS A 324 -11.81 2.12 0.87
CA CYS A 324 -12.11 1.08 -0.11
C CYS A 324 -13.54 1.22 -0.61
N PRO A 325 -13.76 1.87 -1.77
CA PRO A 325 -15.08 1.98 -2.37
C PRO A 325 -15.61 0.61 -2.80
N GLY A 326 -16.91 0.35 -2.58
CA GLY A 326 -17.52 -0.93 -2.92
C GLY A 326 -16.72 -2.11 -2.36
N GLY A 327 -16.25 -1.98 -1.12
CA GLY A 327 -15.29 -2.89 -0.52
C GLY A 327 -15.80 -3.58 0.74
N TYR A 328 -14.89 -4.30 1.36
CA TYR A 328 -15.15 -5.20 2.48
C TYR A 328 -14.17 -4.94 3.61
N VAL A 329 -14.63 -5.00 4.85
CA VAL A 329 -13.75 -5.16 6.01
C VAL A 329 -13.39 -6.63 6.12
N ILE A 330 -12.10 -6.92 6.28
CA ILE A 330 -11.57 -8.28 6.23
C ILE A 330 -10.78 -8.64 7.50
N PRO A 331 -10.77 -9.93 7.89
CA PRO A 331 -9.84 -10.46 8.87
C PRO A 331 -8.40 -10.37 8.35
N SER A 332 -7.52 -9.72 9.12
CA SER A 332 -6.12 -9.46 8.73
C SER A 332 -5.10 -9.82 9.80
N SER A 333 -5.51 -10.66 10.76
CA SER A 333 -4.62 -11.20 11.79
C SER A 333 -3.49 -12.03 11.16
N CYS A 334 -2.31 -11.97 11.78
CA CYS A 334 -1.14 -12.75 11.37
C CYS A 334 -0.45 -13.46 12.54
N GLN A 335 -0.93 -13.27 13.75
CA GLN A 335 -0.45 -13.92 14.96
C GLN A 335 -1.64 -14.48 15.74
N LYS A 336 -1.41 -15.61 16.38
CA LYS A 336 -2.43 -16.28 17.17
C LYS A 336 -2.89 -15.41 18.33
N ASP A 337 -4.19 -15.48 18.64
CA ASP A 337 -4.84 -14.77 19.74
C ASP A 337 -4.72 -13.22 19.63
N GLN A 338 -4.58 -12.71 18.41
CA GLN A 338 -4.55 -11.29 18.09
C GLN A 338 -5.57 -10.99 16.99
N LEU A 339 -6.42 -9.99 17.19
CA LEU A 339 -7.44 -9.57 16.21
C LEU A 339 -7.00 -8.32 15.50
N VAL A 340 -6.93 -8.39 14.17
CA VAL A 340 -6.64 -7.25 13.30
C VAL A 340 -7.68 -7.22 12.19
N VAL A 341 -8.26 -6.05 11.94
CA VAL A 341 -9.11 -5.79 10.78
C VAL A 341 -8.38 -4.94 9.75
N ASN A 342 -8.72 -5.12 8.48
CA ASN A 342 -8.27 -4.26 7.38
C ASN A 342 -9.41 -4.14 6.36
N GLY A 343 -9.16 -3.47 5.24
CA GLY A 343 -10.14 -3.34 4.17
C GLY A 343 -9.56 -3.67 2.80
N MET A 344 -10.41 -4.22 1.95
CA MET A 344 -10.09 -4.49 0.55
C MET A 344 -11.24 -4.12 -0.37
N SER A 345 -10.99 -4.06 -1.67
CA SER A 345 -12.02 -4.13 -2.70
C SER A 345 -11.55 -4.92 -3.92
N TYR A 346 -12.51 -5.50 -4.62
CA TYR A 346 -12.28 -6.10 -5.93
C TYR A 346 -12.11 -5.02 -7.02
N ALA A 347 -11.58 -5.41 -8.17
CA ALA A 347 -11.39 -4.49 -9.29
C ALA A 347 -12.70 -3.81 -9.74
N SER A 348 -13.83 -4.49 -9.62
CA SER A 348 -15.16 -3.97 -9.96
C SER A 348 -15.68 -2.89 -8.99
N ARG A 349 -15.20 -2.88 -7.73
CA ARG A 349 -15.71 -2.01 -6.65
C ARG A 349 -17.24 -2.02 -6.53
N SER A 350 -17.84 -3.19 -6.71
CA SER A 350 -19.30 -3.39 -6.78
C SER A 350 -19.95 -3.82 -5.45
N GLY A 351 -19.20 -3.86 -4.36
CA GLY A 351 -19.73 -4.18 -3.04
C GLY A 351 -20.72 -3.10 -2.56
N GLU A 352 -21.67 -3.50 -1.73
CA GLU A 352 -22.69 -2.60 -1.19
C GLU A 352 -22.11 -1.52 -0.27
N ASN A 353 -21.05 -1.83 0.45
CA ASN A 353 -20.43 -0.93 1.42
C ASN A 353 -19.18 -0.27 0.86
N ALA A 354 -18.91 0.92 1.38
CA ALA A 354 -17.61 1.54 1.38
C ALA A 354 -17.01 1.41 2.78
N ASN A 355 -15.71 1.23 2.91
CA ASN A 355 -15.06 1.26 4.22
C ASN A 355 -13.77 2.07 4.19
N SER A 356 -13.36 2.56 5.34
CA SER A 356 -12.10 3.28 5.54
C SER A 356 -11.55 3.03 6.93
N ALA A 357 -10.25 2.96 7.07
CA ALA A 357 -9.65 3.14 8.39
C ALA A 357 -9.92 4.56 8.89
N LEU A 358 -10.19 4.69 10.18
CA LEU A 358 -10.22 5.92 10.94
C LEU A 358 -9.16 5.81 12.02
N LEU A 359 -8.04 6.50 11.83
CA LEU A 359 -6.80 6.29 12.56
C LEU A 359 -6.40 7.52 13.36
N VAL A 360 -5.88 7.26 14.56
CA VAL A 360 -5.29 8.26 15.47
C VAL A 360 -3.78 8.05 15.51
N GLN A 361 -3.03 9.14 15.40
CA GLN A 361 -1.57 9.12 15.52
C GLN A 361 -1.14 8.73 16.94
N ILE A 362 -0.18 7.80 17.01
CA ILE A 362 0.43 7.27 18.22
C ILE A 362 1.94 7.51 18.15
N ASN A 363 2.52 7.94 19.25
CA ASN A 363 3.94 8.24 19.36
C ASN A 363 4.47 7.87 20.77
N ASP A 364 5.72 8.19 21.04
CA ASP A 364 6.42 7.84 22.29
C ASP A 364 5.70 8.33 23.56
N SER A 365 4.91 9.39 23.49
CA SER A 365 4.11 9.86 24.63
C SER A 365 2.97 8.91 25.00
N ASP A 366 2.57 8.00 24.09
CA ASP A 366 1.49 7.04 24.30
C ASP A 366 1.99 5.69 24.83
N TYR A 367 3.19 5.25 24.43
CA TYR A 367 3.70 3.92 24.74
C TYR A 367 5.08 3.93 25.45
N GLY A 368 5.69 5.09 25.63
CA GLY A 368 7.00 5.25 26.27
C GLY A 368 8.17 5.22 25.28
N ASN A 369 9.39 5.44 25.80
CA ASN A 369 10.59 5.60 24.97
C ASN A 369 11.42 4.31 24.81
N GLU A 370 11.01 3.21 25.43
CA GLU A 370 11.72 1.93 25.31
C GLU A 370 11.67 1.44 23.86
N LEU A 371 12.78 0.87 23.40
CA LEU A 371 12.83 0.27 22.06
C LEU A 371 11.77 -0.87 21.97
N PHE A 372 11.04 -0.90 20.87
CA PHE A 372 9.90 -1.81 20.63
C PHE A 372 8.64 -1.55 21.47
N ALA A 373 8.57 -0.49 22.28
CA ALA A 373 7.37 -0.17 23.03
C ALA A 373 6.15 0.05 22.13
N GLY A 374 6.35 0.66 20.95
CA GLY A 374 5.29 0.80 19.94
C GLY A 374 4.81 -0.53 19.37
N LEU A 375 5.70 -1.49 19.14
CA LEU A 375 5.34 -2.85 18.71
C LEU A 375 4.50 -3.56 19.78
N LYS A 376 4.95 -3.50 21.04
CA LYS A 376 4.21 -4.06 22.17
C LYS A 376 2.83 -3.42 22.32
N TYR A 377 2.73 -2.12 22.15
CA TYR A 377 1.44 -1.40 22.19
C TYR A 377 0.45 -1.96 21.14
N GLN A 378 0.92 -2.21 19.90
CA GLN A 378 0.10 -2.83 18.86
C GLN A 378 -0.37 -4.23 19.28
N GLU A 379 0.54 -5.09 19.74
CA GLU A 379 0.23 -6.44 20.18
C GLU A 379 -0.75 -6.49 21.36
N ASP A 380 -0.57 -5.63 22.36
CA ASP A 380 -1.44 -5.57 23.53
C ASP A 380 -2.86 -5.13 23.13
N LEU A 381 -2.97 -4.18 22.19
CA LEU A 381 -4.25 -3.72 21.64
C LEU A 381 -4.95 -4.84 20.84
N GLU A 382 -4.21 -5.57 20.01
CA GLU A 382 -4.71 -6.70 19.22
C GLU A 382 -5.18 -7.86 20.09
N LYS A 383 -4.44 -8.20 21.16
CA LYS A 383 -4.84 -9.20 22.17
C LYS A 383 -6.09 -8.78 22.94
N LYS A 384 -6.20 -7.49 23.25
CA LYS A 384 -7.38 -6.94 23.91
C LYS A 384 -8.62 -7.04 23.01
N ALA A 385 -8.47 -6.66 21.74
CA ALA A 385 -9.53 -6.77 20.74
C ALA A 385 -9.97 -8.23 20.54
N PHE A 386 -9.02 -9.20 20.49
CA PHE A 386 -9.32 -10.63 20.38
C PHE A 386 -10.16 -11.14 21.54
N LYS A 387 -9.84 -10.75 22.77
CA LYS A 387 -10.63 -11.12 23.97
C LYS A 387 -12.03 -10.51 23.93
N MET A 388 -12.16 -9.24 23.54
CA MET A 388 -13.44 -8.55 23.45
C MET A 388 -14.33 -9.13 22.34
N GLY A 389 -13.74 -9.43 21.17
CA GLY A 389 -14.43 -10.01 20.02
C GLY A 389 -14.88 -11.45 20.23
N ARG A 390 -14.29 -12.16 21.19
CA ARG A 390 -14.42 -13.61 21.40
C ARG A 390 -13.92 -14.37 20.17
N ASP A 391 -12.65 -14.71 20.20
CA ASP A 391 -11.89 -15.25 19.07
C ASP A 391 -11.65 -14.20 17.96
N TYR A 392 -11.68 -14.62 16.69
CA TYR A 392 -11.44 -13.73 15.55
C TYR A 392 -12.67 -12.96 15.06
N LYS A 393 -13.74 -12.90 15.85
CA LYS A 393 -14.90 -12.04 15.52
C LYS A 393 -14.55 -10.56 15.75
N ALA A 394 -14.86 -9.72 14.78
CA ALA A 394 -14.58 -8.29 14.92
C ALA A 394 -15.42 -7.66 16.05
N CYS A 395 -14.76 -6.86 16.89
CA CYS A 395 -15.45 -5.97 17.81
C CYS A 395 -16.14 -4.88 17.03
N VAL A 396 -17.46 -4.75 17.15
CA VAL A 396 -18.26 -3.75 16.41
C VAL A 396 -19.14 -2.90 17.31
N GLN A 397 -19.36 -1.66 16.87
CA GLN A 397 -20.26 -0.71 17.51
C GLN A 397 -20.80 0.25 16.44
N LEU A 398 -22.06 0.69 16.54
CA LEU A 398 -22.52 1.79 15.69
C LEU A 398 -21.77 3.07 16.06
N ALA A 399 -21.38 3.85 15.08
CA ALA A 399 -20.61 5.08 15.30
C ALA A 399 -21.33 6.07 16.20
N LYS A 400 -22.66 6.17 16.10
CA LYS A 400 -23.48 7.01 17.00
C LYS A 400 -23.47 6.51 18.45
N ASP A 401 -23.59 5.17 18.65
CA ASP A 401 -23.62 4.58 19.98
C ASP A 401 -22.24 4.70 20.66
N TYR A 402 -21.14 4.62 19.88
CA TYR A 402 -19.78 4.89 20.36
C TYR A 402 -19.67 6.32 20.94
N LEU A 403 -20.17 7.33 20.23
CA LEU A 403 -20.19 8.71 20.72
C LEU A 403 -21.07 8.89 21.96
N GLU A 404 -22.16 8.13 22.07
CA GLU A 404 -23.08 8.18 23.19
C GLU A 404 -22.64 7.29 24.38
N ASN A 405 -21.49 6.61 24.28
CA ASN A 405 -21.00 5.63 25.27
C ASN A 405 -22.02 4.50 25.56
N LYS A 406 -22.65 3.98 24.52
CA LYS A 406 -23.65 2.92 24.57
C LYS A 406 -23.23 1.72 23.76
N ILE A 407 -23.33 0.52 24.32
CA ILE A 407 -23.12 -0.72 23.56
C ILE A 407 -24.27 -0.90 22.58
N SER A 408 -23.95 -1.09 21.30
CA SER A 408 -24.95 -1.42 20.27
C SER A 408 -25.47 -2.84 20.47
N ASN A 409 -26.70 -3.10 20.10
CA ASN A 409 -27.34 -4.41 20.20
C ASN A 409 -27.94 -4.91 18.87
N GLN A 410 -27.98 -4.07 17.86
CA GLN A 410 -28.45 -4.40 16.52
C GLN A 410 -27.79 -3.49 15.48
N PHE A 411 -27.74 -3.95 14.24
CA PHE A 411 -27.37 -3.13 13.09
C PHE A 411 -28.56 -2.35 12.56
N GLU A 412 -28.30 -1.27 11.84
CA GLU A 412 -29.30 -0.44 11.18
C GLU A 412 -29.27 -0.65 9.65
N SER A 413 -29.07 0.43 8.89
CA SER A 413 -29.03 0.41 7.42
C SER A 413 -27.80 -0.27 6.85
N VAL A 414 -26.68 -0.24 7.58
CA VAL A 414 -25.41 -0.85 7.20
C VAL A 414 -25.28 -2.19 7.88
N LEU A 415 -24.93 -3.24 7.11
CA LEU A 415 -24.58 -4.55 7.65
C LEU A 415 -23.07 -4.74 7.52
N PRO A 416 -22.38 -5.35 8.51
CA PRO A 416 -20.95 -5.54 8.47
C PRO A 416 -20.55 -6.52 7.37
N THR A 417 -19.41 -6.25 6.73
CA THR A 417 -18.88 -7.12 5.66
C THR A 417 -17.83 -8.12 6.17
N TYR A 418 -17.47 -8.06 7.43
CA TYR A 418 -16.47 -8.93 8.05
C TYR A 418 -16.96 -10.39 8.13
N SER A 419 -16.23 -11.33 7.51
CA SER A 419 -16.73 -12.66 7.18
C SER A 419 -16.81 -13.65 8.36
N ILE A 420 -15.87 -13.60 9.32
CA ILE A 420 -15.86 -14.53 10.48
C ILE A 420 -17.03 -14.25 11.45
N GLY A 421 -17.67 -13.09 11.31
CA GLY A 421 -18.73 -12.61 12.21
C GLY A 421 -18.27 -11.51 13.15
N THR A 422 -19.20 -10.99 13.91
CA THR A 422 -18.99 -9.80 14.74
C THR A 422 -19.49 -10.01 16.16
N THR A 423 -18.96 -9.24 17.10
CA THR A 423 -19.42 -9.15 18.49
C THR A 423 -19.63 -7.68 18.83
N PHE A 424 -20.81 -7.33 19.34
CA PHE A 424 -21.03 -6.00 19.87
C PHE A 424 -20.22 -5.78 21.13
N CYS A 425 -19.38 -4.76 21.12
CA CYS A 425 -18.47 -4.39 22.20
C CYS A 425 -18.58 -2.89 22.47
N ASP A 426 -18.19 -2.44 23.66
CA ASP A 426 -17.90 -1.02 23.87
C ASP A 426 -16.46 -0.72 23.42
N LEU A 427 -16.31 -0.03 22.30
CA LEU A 427 -15.00 0.32 21.77
C LEU A 427 -14.30 1.40 22.62
N ASN A 428 -15.03 2.09 23.51
CA ASN A 428 -14.40 2.97 24.50
C ASN A 428 -13.54 2.21 25.49
N ASP A 429 -13.88 0.94 25.76
CA ASP A 429 -13.04 0.06 26.59
C ASP A 429 -11.78 -0.40 25.86
N LEU A 430 -11.76 -0.44 24.52
CA LEU A 430 -10.62 -0.94 23.75
C LEU A 430 -9.43 0.02 23.80
N PHE A 431 -9.66 1.30 23.54
CA PHE A 431 -8.64 2.32 23.41
C PHE A 431 -8.34 3.07 24.71
N SER A 432 -7.24 3.82 24.75
CA SER A 432 -6.97 4.78 25.82
C SER A 432 -7.95 5.96 25.77
N LYS A 433 -8.05 6.70 26.88
CA LYS A 433 -8.89 7.90 26.94
C LYS A 433 -8.49 8.95 25.92
N GLU A 434 -7.19 9.09 25.65
CA GLU A 434 -6.63 10.05 24.69
C GLU A 434 -6.99 9.68 23.26
N VAL A 435 -7.00 8.39 22.91
CA VAL A 435 -7.40 7.90 21.59
C VAL A 435 -8.90 8.02 21.42
N ASN A 436 -9.69 7.63 22.42
CA ASN A 436 -11.15 7.79 22.39
C ASN A 436 -11.57 9.25 22.24
N LEU A 437 -10.98 10.18 23.01
CA LEU A 437 -11.26 11.62 22.87
C LEU A 437 -11.03 12.09 21.42
N ALA A 438 -9.88 11.70 20.83
CA ALA A 438 -9.56 12.10 19.48
C ALA A 438 -10.52 11.52 18.43
N LEU A 439 -10.94 10.25 18.58
CA LEU A 439 -11.91 9.61 17.69
C LEU A 439 -13.31 10.25 17.83
N HIS A 440 -13.77 10.53 19.06
CA HIS A 440 -15.06 11.20 19.30
C HIS A 440 -15.11 12.57 18.61
N GLU A 441 -14.15 13.44 18.88
CA GLU A 441 -14.10 14.77 18.28
C GLU A 441 -14.00 14.71 16.73
N ALA A 442 -13.24 13.76 16.20
CA ALA A 442 -13.11 13.57 14.76
C ALA A 442 -14.43 13.10 14.12
N LEU A 443 -15.13 12.13 14.73
CA LEU A 443 -16.43 11.65 14.24
C LEU A 443 -17.48 12.76 14.25
N GLU A 444 -17.58 13.56 15.33
CA GLU A 444 -18.45 14.72 15.37
C GLU A 444 -18.12 15.77 14.30
N HIS A 445 -16.83 15.99 14.05
CA HIS A 445 -16.38 16.91 13.01
C HIS A 445 -16.72 16.39 11.61
N PHE A 446 -16.53 15.08 11.38
CA PHE A 446 -16.82 14.45 10.08
C PHE A 446 -18.31 14.38 9.80
N GLU A 447 -19.17 14.19 10.82
CA GLU A 447 -20.62 14.32 10.68
C GLU A 447 -21.04 15.72 10.18
N LYS A 448 -20.38 16.78 10.69
CA LYS A 448 -20.65 18.16 10.22
C LYS A 448 -20.19 18.40 8.79
N LYS A 449 -19.11 17.73 8.36
CA LYS A 449 -18.58 17.84 6.98
C LYS A 449 -19.34 17.01 5.97
N VAL A 450 -19.79 15.84 6.38
CA VAL A 450 -20.48 14.84 5.56
C VAL A 450 -21.68 14.36 6.36
N PRO A 451 -22.82 15.08 6.31
CA PRO A 451 -24.01 14.76 7.10
C PRO A 451 -24.48 13.33 6.86
N GLY A 452 -24.65 12.54 7.92
CA GLY A 452 -24.93 11.12 7.87
C GLY A 452 -23.70 10.22 8.01
N PHE A 453 -22.50 10.78 8.14
CA PHE A 453 -21.26 10.02 8.32
C PHE A 453 -21.26 9.17 9.62
N VAL A 454 -21.92 9.64 10.66
CA VAL A 454 -22.12 8.94 11.93
C VAL A 454 -23.57 8.49 12.07
N SER A 455 -24.52 9.40 11.82
CA SER A 455 -25.95 9.20 12.06
C SER A 455 -26.63 8.28 11.04
N GLY A 456 -25.97 7.95 9.92
CA GLY A 456 -26.50 7.09 8.85
C GLY A 456 -26.41 5.59 9.12
N GLY A 457 -26.16 5.16 10.36
CA GLY A 457 -26.04 3.75 10.73
C GLY A 457 -24.66 3.17 10.45
N ALA A 458 -23.61 4.01 10.38
CA ALA A 458 -22.23 3.59 10.18
C ALA A 458 -21.75 2.64 11.28
N ILE A 459 -20.96 1.62 10.88
CA ILE A 459 -20.40 0.61 11.78
C ILE A 459 -18.91 0.86 11.96
N LEU A 460 -18.45 0.88 13.20
CA LEU A 460 -17.05 0.83 13.57
C LEU A 460 -16.67 -0.64 13.82
N SER A 461 -15.61 -1.11 13.19
CA SER A 461 -15.02 -2.44 13.39
C SER A 461 -13.58 -2.31 13.87
N ALA A 462 -13.18 -3.01 14.93
CA ALA A 462 -11.86 -2.89 15.56
C ALA A 462 -11.15 -4.26 15.66
N VAL A 463 -9.82 -4.22 15.66
CA VAL A 463 -8.90 -3.08 15.68
C VAL A 463 -8.12 -2.97 14.37
N GLU A 464 -7.91 -1.80 13.86
CA GLU A 464 -6.91 -1.53 12.83
C GLU A 464 -5.65 -0.96 13.48
N SER A 465 -4.64 -1.79 13.63
CA SER A 465 -3.37 -1.52 14.33
C SER A 465 -2.16 -1.53 13.40
N ARG A 466 -2.29 -2.16 12.24
CA ARG A 466 -1.19 -2.45 11.31
C ARG A 466 -1.21 -1.55 10.06
N SER A 467 -1.49 -0.26 10.24
CA SER A 467 -1.50 0.72 9.13
C SER A 467 -0.10 1.11 8.66
N SER A 468 0.92 0.95 9.51
CA SER A 468 2.33 1.19 9.21
C SER A 468 3.23 0.53 10.25
N SER A 469 4.54 0.39 9.93
CA SER A 469 5.54 -0.10 10.87
C SER A 469 5.67 0.82 12.08
N SER A 470 5.75 0.25 13.29
CA SER A 470 6.03 0.97 14.54
C SER A 470 7.52 1.12 14.83
N VAL A 471 8.36 0.57 13.95
CA VAL A 471 9.83 0.66 14.04
C VAL A 471 10.45 0.99 12.69
N ARG A 472 11.71 1.41 12.72
CA ARG A 472 12.54 1.62 11.54
C ARG A 472 13.86 0.87 11.68
N LEU A 473 14.21 0.10 10.68
CA LEU A 473 15.55 -0.45 10.49
C LEU A 473 16.42 0.65 9.87
N VAL A 474 17.34 1.22 10.66
CA VAL A 474 18.11 2.39 10.23
C VAL A 474 19.05 2.02 9.09
N ARG A 475 19.03 2.82 8.03
CA ARG A 475 19.95 2.72 6.89
C ARG A 475 20.51 4.09 6.52
N ASP A 476 21.66 4.11 5.92
CA ASP A 476 22.24 5.30 5.33
C ASP A 476 21.38 5.79 4.15
N LYS A 477 21.23 7.10 4.00
CA LYS A 477 20.33 7.70 3.00
C LYS A 477 20.88 7.66 1.58
N GLU A 478 22.20 7.61 1.44
CA GLU A 478 22.87 7.66 0.13
C GLU A 478 23.15 6.25 -0.39
N SER A 479 23.62 5.36 0.46
CA SER A 479 23.98 3.99 0.08
C SER A 479 22.88 2.95 0.29
N TYR A 480 21.81 3.30 1.03
CA TYR A 480 20.72 2.39 1.43
C TYR A 480 21.18 1.20 2.30
N VAL A 481 22.43 1.18 2.74
CA VAL A 481 22.99 0.11 3.57
C VAL A 481 22.71 0.40 5.05
N SER A 482 22.41 -0.64 5.83
CA SER A 482 22.31 -0.55 7.28
C SER A 482 23.70 -0.30 7.92
N ASN A 483 23.76 -0.26 9.24
CA ASN A 483 25.05 -0.26 9.96
C ASN A 483 25.84 -1.58 9.79
N ILE A 484 25.26 -2.62 9.20
CA ILE A 484 25.92 -3.85 8.80
C ILE A 484 26.06 -3.88 7.27
N GLN A 485 27.31 -3.89 6.79
CA GLN A 485 27.60 -3.90 5.36
C GLN A 485 27.00 -5.12 4.68
N GLY A 486 26.35 -4.91 3.53
CA GLY A 486 25.69 -5.93 2.73
C GLY A 486 24.21 -6.15 3.06
N ILE A 487 23.64 -5.41 4.04
CA ILE A 487 22.22 -5.47 4.38
C ILE A 487 21.54 -4.17 3.97
N TYR A 488 20.50 -4.28 3.13
CA TYR A 488 19.72 -3.19 2.56
C TYR A 488 18.27 -3.23 3.08
N PRO A 489 17.92 -2.53 4.18
CA PRO A 489 16.55 -2.42 4.64
C PRO A 489 15.67 -1.71 3.61
N SER A 490 14.54 -2.30 3.23
CA SER A 490 13.69 -1.83 2.14
C SER A 490 12.20 -1.90 2.48
N GLY A 491 11.44 -0.96 1.95
CA GLY A 491 9.99 -0.95 1.97
C GLY A 491 9.37 -0.54 3.30
N GLU A 492 8.10 -0.93 3.47
CA GLU A 492 7.27 -0.52 4.60
C GLU A 492 7.74 -1.14 5.92
N GLY A 493 8.14 -2.41 5.93
CA GLY A 493 8.63 -3.08 7.14
C GLY A 493 9.88 -2.45 7.72
N SER A 494 10.74 -1.91 6.86
CA SER A 494 11.94 -1.16 7.26
C SER A 494 11.64 0.31 7.63
N GLY A 495 10.38 0.75 7.55
CA GLY A 495 9.95 2.08 8.00
C GLY A 495 10.11 3.22 6.99
N TYR A 496 10.38 2.93 5.70
CA TYR A 496 10.68 3.95 4.67
C TYR A 496 9.56 4.16 3.65
N ALA A 497 8.60 3.27 3.56
CA ALA A 497 7.49 3.37 2.62
C ALA A 497 6.14 3.15 3.32
N GLY A 498 5.06 3.44 2.62
CA GLY A 498 3.69 3.18 3.06
C GLY A 498 2.78 2.97 1.86
N GLY A 499 2.47 1.71 1.54
CA GLY A 499 1.65 1.29 0.42
C GLY A 499 2.44 0.81 -0.81
N ILE A 500 1.73 0.27 -1.79
CA ILE A 500 2.29 -0.49 -2.93
C ILE A 500 3.32 0.32 -3.72
N MET A 501 2.94 1.51 -4.20
CA MET A 501 3.79 2.32 -5.09
C MET A 501 5.11 2.74 -4.41
N THR A 502 5.04 3.29 -3.20
CA THR A 502 6.24 3.76 -2.50
C THR A 502 7.14 2.62 -2.07
N SER A 503 6.57 1.46 -1.71
CA SER A 503 7.34 0.25 -1.42
C SER A 503 8.04 -0.29 -2.67
N ALA A 504 7.36 -0.32 -3.82
CA ALA A 504 7.95 -0.72 -5.09
C ALA A 504 9.13 0.18 -5.49
N ILE A 505 8.97 1.50 -5.39
CA ILE A 505 10.04 2.47 -5.66
C ILE A 505 11.23 2.25 -4.71
N ASP A 506 10.98 2.04 -3.45
CA ASP A 506 12.03 1.81 -2.45
C ASP A 506 12.78 0.48 -2.73
N GLY A 507 12.05 -0.55 -3.19
CA GLY A 507 12.64 -1.80 -3.67
C GLY A 507 13.55 -1.60 -4.89
N ILE A 508 13.12 -0.83 -5.89
CA ILE A 508 13.94 -0.48 -7.06
C ILE A 508 15.23 0.20 -6.59
N ARG A 509 15.15 1.22 -5.75
CA ARG A 509 16.32 1.96 -5.26
C ARG A 509 17.26 1.07 -4.45
N SER A 510 16.75 0.21 -3.59
CA SER A 510 17.58 -0.74 -2.85
C SER A 510 18.35 -1.67 -3.79
N ALA A 511 17.71 -2.13 -4.87
CA ALA A 511 18.37 -2.93 -5.89
C ALA A 511 19.41 -2.13 -6.70
N GLU A 512 19.09 -0.88 -7.07
CA GLU A 512 20.02 0.01 -7.78
C GLU A 512 21.29 0.24 -6.96
N HIS A 513 21.19 0.58 -5.67
CA HIS A 513 22.35 0.78 -4.81
C HIS A 513 23.16 -0.51 -4.61
N LEU A 514 22.51 -1.68 -4.53
CA LEU A 514 23.20 -2.95 -4.50
C LEU A 514 23.98 -3.19 -5.81
N ILE A 515 23.36 -2.91 -6.96
CA ILE A 515 23.97 -3.04 -8.29
C ILE A 515 25.16 -2.09 -8.44
N GLU A 516 25.02 -0.82 -8.04
CA GLU A 516 26.08 0.18 -8.10
C GLU A 516 27.29 -0.17 -7.21
N TYR A 517 27.08 -0.94 -6.15
CA TYR A 517 28.15 -1.36 -5.25
C TYR A 517 28.84 -2.65 -5.74
N PHE A 518 28.06 -3.67 -6.10
CA PHE A 518 28.58 -4.99 -6.45
C PHE A 518 28.75 -5.20 -7.96
N ALA A 519 29.84 -5.88 -8.34
CA ALA A 519 29.99 -6.46 -9.68
C ALA A 519 29.07 -7.69 -9.84
N LYS A 520 28.68 -8.01 -11.08
CA LYS A 520 27.95 -9.25 -11.36
C LYS A 520 28.81 -10.45 -11.02
N GLY A 521 28.23 -11.43 -10.30
CA GLY A 521 28.85 -12.73 -10.08
C GLY A 521 28.60 -13.69 -11.25
N GLU A 522 29.48 -14.63 -11.45
CA GLU A 522 29.33 -15.74 -12.40
C GLU A 522 28.68 -16.96 -11.73
N PHE A 523 27.37 -16.83 -11.32
CA PHE A 523 26.62 -17.87 -10.60
C PHE A 523 25.67 -18.64 -11.50
#